data_e3c4c06c61a20c64e8dea1d656d89f05
#
_entry.id   e3c4c06c61a20c64e8dea1d656d89f05
#
_cell.length_a   1.000
_cell.length_b   1.000
_cell.length_c   1.000
_cell.angle_alpha   90.00
_cell.angle_beta   90.00
_cell.angle_gamma   90.00
#
_symmetry.space_group_name_H-M   'P 1'
#
loop_
_entity.id
_entity.type
_entity.pdbx_description
1 polymer ?
#
loop_
_entity_poly.entity_id
_entity_poly.type
_entity_poly.pdbx_seq_one_letter_code
_entity_poly.pdbx_strand_id
1 'polypeptide(L)'
;MKFRLFSVPVHIQPIFWVVAVLLGAPSGTSSRELAELAIWVVVLLVSILVHELGHAFAMRAYGTTPSIELWGRGGLTHWGPGAVITPGRDIAVSLAGPFAGLLLGAGVFALSRLSGPETGSLLEFTTRQALWINVAWGIVNLLPILPLDGGRVLESLASALAGRRGRRVAHGISLLLAASAAGIAFYTRQVWLGILGLWCASISWQHWSQPAESPVAAATAAPPDAGNAATPAW
;
A
#
# COMPACT_ATOMS: atom_id res chain seq x y z
N MET A 1 16.57 -7.44 1.56
CA MET A 1 17.18 -7.36 0.22
C MET A 1 17.10 -5.91 -0.25
N LYS A 2 18.20 -5.35 -0.80
CA LYS A 2 18.24 -3.95 -1.27
C LYS A 2 18.68 -3.92 -2.73
N PHE A 3 17.99 -3.14 -3.58
CA PHE A 3 18.33 -2.94 -4.98
C PHE A 3 17.73 -1.62 -5.48
N ARG A 4 17.98 -1.28 -6.76
CA ARG A 4 17.35 -0.12 -7.41
C ARG A 4 16.53 -0.56 -8.61
N LEU A 5 15.32 -0.01 -8.72
CA LEU A 5 14.43 -0.24 -9.85
C LEU A 5 14.07 1.12 -10.46
N PHE A 6 14.38 1.35 -11.74
CA PHE A 6 14.22 2.66 -12.40
C PHE A 6 14.81 3.84 -11.58
N SER A 7 15.99 3.62 -10.97
CA SER A 7 16.67 4.57 -10.07
C SER A 7 15.96 4.84 -8.74
N VAL A 8 14.86 4.16 -8.42
CA VAL A 8 14.20 4.21 -7.11
C VAL A 8 14.82 3.14 -6.21
N PRO A 9 15.34 3.50 -5.02
CA PRO A 9 15.80 2.52 -4.04
C PRO A 9 14.64 1.67 -3.55
N VAL A 10 14.80 0.35 -3.57
CA VAL A 10 13.81 -0.62 -3.08
C VAL A 10 14.45 -1.46 -1.99
N HIS A 11 13.78 -1.55 -0.85
CA HIS A 11 14.17 -2.39 0.26
C HIS A 11 13.06 -3.39 0.58
N ILE A 12 13.35 -4.69 0.41
CA ILE A 12 12.43 -5.76 0.80
C ILE A 12 12.88 -6.33 2.13
N GLN A 13 12.03 -6.20 3.14
CA GLN A 13 12.24 -6.73 4.48
C GLN A 13 12.04 -8.26 4.49
N PRO A 14 12.79 -9.03 5.31
CA PRO A 14 12.61 -10.49 5.39
C PRO A 14 11.18 -10.91 5.72
N ILE A 15 10.50 -10.15 6.58
CA ILE A 15 9.13 -10.44 6.98
C ILE A 15 8.13 -10.41 5.81
N PHE A 16 8.42 -9.67 4.72
CA PHE A 16 7.61 -9.68 3.50
C PHE A 16 7.48 -11.10 2.93
N TRP A 17 8.61 -11.81 2.82
CA TRP A 17 8.63 -13.16 2.26
C TRP A 17 7.87 -14.16 3.13
N VAL A 18 8.02 -14.04 4.45
CA VAL A 18 7.29 -14.88 5.40
C VAL A 18 5.78 -14.70 5.22
N VAL A 19 5.31 -13.45 5.18
CA VAL A 19 3.88 -13.16 5.02
C VAL A 19 3.39 -13.55 3.63
N ALA A 20 4.16 -13.31 2.57
CA ALA A 20 3.80 -13.72 1.21
C ALA A 20 3.59 -15.24 1.11
N VAL A 21 4.47 -16.02 1.70
CA VAL A 21 4.35 -17.48 1.75
C VAL A 21 3.14 -17.90 2.59
N LEU A 22 2.93 -17.31 3.77
CA LEU A 22 1.79 -17.64 4.64
C LEU A 22 0.45 -17.33 3.99
N LEU A 23 0.33 -16.22 3.26
CA LEU A 23 -0.90 -15.84 2.55
C LEU A 23 -1.20 -16.74 1.34
N GLY A 24 -0.16 -17.29 0.72
CA GLY A 24 -0.30 -18.22 -0.40
C GLY A 24 -0.19 -19.70 -0.02
N ALA A 25 -0.04 -20.00 1.29
CA ALA A 25 0.22 -21.36 1.75
C ALA A 25 -0.86 -22.36 1.24
N PRO A 26 -0.46 -23.39 0.49
CA PRO A 26 -1.38 -24.39 -0.03
C PRO A 26 -1.82 -25.35 1.09
N SER A 27 -2.88 -26.10 0.83
CA SER A 27 -3.37 -27.13 1.75
C SER A 27 -2.54 -28.42 1.72
N GLY A 28 -1.68 -28.59 0.73
CA GLY A 28 -0.83 -29.77 0.52
C GLY A 28 0.57 -29.41 0.03
N THR A 29 1.33 -30.44 -0.37
CA THR A 29 2.74 -30.32 -0.78
C THR A 29 3.00 -30.96 -2.15
N SER A 30 2.00 -31.09 -3.00
CA SER A 30 2.18 -31.60 -4.37
C SER A 30 3.06 -30.64 -5.19
N SER A 31 3.73 -31.15 -6.22
CA SER A 31 4.57 -30.34 -7.11
C SER A 31 3.78 -29.18 -7.74
N ARG A 32 2.50 -29.39 -8.02
CA ARG A 32 1.61 -28.37 -8.55
C ARG A 32 1.35 -27.25 -7.51
N GLU A 33 0.99 -27.60 -6.28
CA GLU A 33 0.74 -26.64 -5.21
C GLU A 33 1.97 -25.82 -4.87
N LEU A 34 3.15 -26.42 -4.91
CA LEU A 34 4.42 -25.70 -4.74
C LEU A 34 4.68 -24.72 -5.91
N ALA A 35 4.35 -25.12 -7.15
CA ALA A 35 4.44 -24.22 -8.30
C ALA A 35 3.44 -23.06 -8.20
N GLU A 36 2.21 -23.31 -7.77
CA GLU A 36 1.19 -22.27 -7.55
C GLU A 36 1.61 -21.30 -6.44
N LEU A 37 2.22 -21.80 -5.35
CA LEU A 37 2.80 -20.94 -4.31
C LEU A 37 3.92 -20.04 -4.84
N ALA A 38 4.84 -20.60 -5.61
CA ALA A 38 5.93 -19.83 -6.22
C ALA A 38 5.38 -18.73 -7.15
N ILE A 39 4.40 -19.06 -7.99
CA ILE A 39 3.70 -18.11 -8.85
C ILE A 39 3.01 -17.03 -8.02
N TRP A 40 2.28 -17.41 -6.96
CA TRP A 40 1.63 -16.47 -6.06
C TRP A 40 2.62 -15.45 -5.50
N VAL A 41 3.75 -15.89 -4.95
CA VAL A 41 4.77 -15.01 -4.36
C VAL A 41 5.33 -14.03 -5.40
N VAL A 42 5.60 -14.50 -6.62
CA VAL A 42 6.11 -13.66 -7.71
C VAL A 42 5.03 -12.65 -8.15
N VAL A 43 3.81 -13.09 -8.36
CA VAL A 43 2.69 -12.22 -8.76
C VAL A 43 2.43 -11.15 -7.70
N LEU A 44 2.40 -11.54 -6.42
CA LEU A 44 2.23 -10.63 -5.30
C LEU A 44 3.35 -9.56 -5.27
N LEU A 45 4.61 -10.00 -5.38
CA LEU A 45 5.77 -9.10 -5.40
C LEU A 45 5.68 -8.09 -6.56
N VAL A 46 5.43 -8.58 -7.79
CA VAL A 46 5.35 -7.73 -8.98
C VAL A 46 4.19 -6.74 -8.86
N SER A 47 3.03 -7.20 -8.39
CA SER A 47 1.84 -6.36 -8.24
C SER A 47 2.06 -5.24 -7.21
N ILE A 48 2.63 -5.56 -6.04
CA ILE A 48 2.95 -4.55 -5.03
C ILE A 48 4.03 -3.59 -5.55
N LEU A 49 5.08 -4.09 -6.21
CA LEU A 49 6.13 -3.23 -6.76
C LEU A 49 5.58 -2.26 -7.81
N VAL A 50 4.70 -2.70 -8.71
CA VAL A 50 4.07 -1.82 -9.70
C VAL A 50 3.21 -0.76 -9.04
N HIS A 51 2.45 -1.13 -8.01
CA HIS A 51 1.66 -0.21 -7.21
C HIS A 51 2.55 0.86 -6.55
N GLU A 52 3.60 0.45 -5.82
CA GLU A 52 4.52 1.39 -5.15
C GLU A 52 5.31 2.25 -6.16
N LEU A 53 5.67 1.70 -7.32
CA LEU A 53 6.28 2.48 -8.39
C LEU A 53 5.35 3.56 -8.93
N GLY A 54 4.03 3.32 -8.96
CA GLY A 54 3.04 4.34 -9.28
C GLY A 54 3.18 5.55 -8.38
N HIS A 55 3.20 5.35 -7.06
CA HIS A 55 3.45 6.41 -6.08
C HIS A 55 4.80 7.07 -6.28
N ALA A 56 5.86 6.26 -6.42
CA ALA A 56 7.23 6.77 -6.58
C ALA A 56 7.40 7.64 -7.82
N PHE A 57 6.83 7.25 -8.95
CA PHE A 57 6.89 8.05 -10.18
C PHE A 57 6.11 9.35 -10.05
N ALA A 58 4.95 9.34 -9.41
CA ALA A 58 4.22 10.57 -9.11
C ALA A 58 5.01 11.49 -8.17
N MET A 59 5.65 10.96 -7.13
CA MET A 59 6.53 11.73 -6.24
C MET A 59 7.73 12.33 -7.00
N ARG A 60 8.35 11.56 -7.91
CA ARG A 60 9.47 12.05 -8.74
C ARG A 60 9.04 13.16 -9.70
N ALA A 61 7.83 13.12 -10.24
CA ALA A 61 7.29 14.18 -11.08
C ALA A 61 7.20 15.52 -10.31
N TYR A 62 7.11 15.46 -8.98
CA TYR A 62 7.19 16.65 -8.10
C TYR A 62 8.62 16.98 -7.64
N GLY A 63 9.65 16.40 -8.26
CA GLY A 63 11.06 16.73 -8.01
C GLY A 63 11.67 16.09 -6.76
N THR A 64 11.04 15.05 -6.19
CA THR A 64 11.55 14.38 -4.99
C THR A 64 12.32 13.10 -5.35
N THR A 65 13.04 12.54 -4.37
CA THR A 65 13.81 11.30 -4.48
C THR A 65 13.17 10.21 -3.61
N PRO A 66 12.07 9.57 -4.07
CA PRO A 66 11.36 8.59 -3.26
C PRO A 66 12.15 7.30 -3.07
N SER A 67 11.77 6.53 -2.05
CA SER A 67 12.24 5.17 -1.81
C SER A 67 11.06 4.26 -1.48
N ILE A 68 11.17 2.99 -1.85
CA ILE A 68 10.14 1.96 -1.62
C ILE A 68 10.64 0.98 -0.56
N GLU A 69 9.78 0.68 0.39
CA GLU A 69 10.01 -0.37 1.37
C GLU A 69 8.85 -1.38 1.34
N LEU A 70 9.19 -2.67 1.17
CA LEU A 70 8.23 -3.77 1.24
C LEU A 70 8.42 -4.55 2.53
N TRP A 71 7.34 -4.76 3.26
CA TRP A 71 7.37 -5.55 4.49
C TRP A 71 6.03 -6.29 4.72
N GLY A 72 5.85 -6.98 5.85
CA GLY A 72 4.75 -7.92 6.04
C GLY A 72 3.32 -7.38 5.92
N ARG A 73 3.14 -6.07 5.87
CA ARG A 73 1.83 -5.42 5.68
C ARG A 73 1.61 -4.84 4.28
N GLY A 74 2.54 -5.04 3.38
CA GLY A 74 2.51 -4.52 2.00
C GLY A 74 3.70 -3.63 1.67
N GLY A 75 3.51 -2.69 0.75
CA GLY A 75 4.49 -1.69 0.36
C GLY A 75 4.27 -0.35 1.06
N LEU A 76 5.32 0.44 1.11
CA LEU A 76 5.29 1.82 1.56
C LEU A 76 6.29 2.63 0.76
N THR A 77 5.81 3.66 0.08
CA THR A 77 6.66 4.60 -0.64
C THR A 77 6.84 5.86 0.19
N HIS A 78 8.10 6.19 0.48
CA HIS A 78 8.49 7.37 1.26
C HIS A 78 8.79 8.54 0.34
N TRP A 79 8.35 9.74 0.72
CA TRP A 79 8.79 10.98 0.12
C TRP A 79 10.28 11.19 0.41
N GLY A 80 11.02 11.69 -0.58
CA GLY A 80 12.42 12.07 -0.36
C GLY A 80 12.57 13.32 0.52
N PRO A 81 13.79 13.58 1.01
CA PRO A 81 14.09 14.78 1.82
C PRO A 81 13.68 16.06 1.09
N GLY A 82 13.19 17.05 1.86
CA GLY A 82 12.81 18.38 1.34
C GLY A 82 11.50 18.39 0.52
N ALA A 83 10.72 17.31 0.53
CA ALA A 83 9.46 17.25 -0.19
C ALA A 83 8.43 18.26 0.37
N VAL A 84 7.89 19.12 -0.49
CA VAL A 84 6.75 19.99 -0.15
C VAL A 84 5.46 19.26 -0.49
N ILE A 85 4.82 18.72 0.55
CA ILE A 85 3.58 17.95 0.42
C ILE A 85 2.39 18.90 0.54
N THR A 86 1.72 19.15 -0.58
CA THR A 86 0.43 19.86 -0.61
C THR A 86 -0.71 18.85 -0.73
N PRO A 87 -1.94 19.19 -0.30
CA PRO A 87 -3.07 18.27 -0.41
C PRO A 87 -3.28 17.74 -1.83
N GLY A 88 -3.16 18.59 -2.84
CA GLY A 88 -3.31 18.16 -4.25
C GLY A 88 -2.21 17.18 -4.70
N ARG A 89 -0.95 17.40 -4.27
CA ARG A 89 0.15 16.46 -4.56
C ARG A 89 -0.06 15.14 -3.85
N ASP A 90 -0.49 15.17 -2.59
CA ASP A 90 -0.73 13.95 -1.81
C ASP A 90 -1.87 13.13 -2.40
N ILE A 91 -2.97 13.77 -2.84
CA ILE A 91 -4.07 13.11 -3.56
C ILE A 91 -3.55 12.46 -4.86
N ALA A 92 -2.82 13.20 -5.68
CA ALA A 92 -2.31 12.68 -6.95
C ALA A 92 -1.37 11.49 -6.75
N VAL A 93 -0.47 11.57 -5.76
CA VAL A 93 0.42 10.47 -5.41
C VAL A 93 -0.37 9.29 -4.87
N SER A 94 -1.32 9.49 -3.95
CA SER A 94 -2.12 8.40 -3.37
C SER A 94 -2.95 7.66 -4.43
N LEU A 95 -3.42 8.33 -5.47
CA LEU A 95 -4.15 7.70 -6.57
C LEU A 95 -3.23 6.98 -7.58
N ALA A 96 -1.97 7.40 -7.69
CA ALA A 96 -1.05 6.87 -8.71
C ALA A 96 -0.73 5.38 -8.52
N GLY A 97 -0.64 4.89 -7.27
CA GLY A 97 -0.43 3.47 -6.97
C GLY A 97 -1.57 2.59 -7.44
N PRO A 98 -2.81 2.81 -6.94
CA PRO A 98 -3.98 2.08 -7.42
C PRO A 98 -4.16 2.15 -8.94
N PHE A 99 -3.92 3.30 -9.55
CA PHE A 99 -4.00 3.46 -11.00
C PHE A 99 -2.98 2.59 -11.74
N ALA A 100 -1.73 2.54 -11.28
CA ALA A 100 -0.70 1.67 -11.85
C ALA A 100 -1.07 0.18 -11.73
N GLY A 101 -1.60 -0.24 -10.56
CA GLY A 101 -2.11 -1.60 -10.35
C GLY A 101 -3.28 -1.92 -11.28
N LEU A 102 -4.26 -1.04 -11.42
CA LEU A 102 -5.40 -1.23 -12.33
C LEU A 102 -4.95 -1.31 -13.78
N LEU A 103 -3.96 -0.53 -14.22
CA LEU A 103 -3.38 -0.63 -15.56
C LEU A 103 -2.71 -1.99 -15.78
N LEU A 104 -1.95 -2.49 -14.79
CA LEU A 104 -1.38 -3.82 -14.86
C LEU A 104 -2.48 -4.89 -14.97
N GLY A 105 -3.53 -4.79 -14.15
CA GLY A 105 -4.69 -5.67 -14.20
C GLY A 105 -5.38 -5.64 -15.57
N ALA A 106 -5.59 -4.46 -16.14
CA ALA A 106 -6.16 -4.32 -17.48
C ALA A 106 -5.28 -4.98 -18.57
N GLY A 107 -3.96 -4.81 -18.48
CA GLY A 107 -3.01 -5.48 -19.37
C GLY A 107 -3.06 -7.00 -19.27
N VAL A 108 -3.07 -7.53 -18.04
CA VAL A 108 -3.23 -8.98 -17.79
C VAL A 108 -4.55 -9.48 -18.35
N PHE A 109 -5.65 -8.76 -18.14
CA PHE A 109 -6.96 -9.12 -18.67
C PHE A 109 -6.95 -9.16 -20.21
N ALA A 110 -6.41 -8.13 -20.86
CA ALA A 110 -6.33 -8.08 -22.31
C ALA A 110 -5.51 -9.24 -22.88
N LEU A 111 -4.34 -9.54 -22.28
CA LEU A 111 -3.49 -10.66 -22.67
C LEU A 111 -4.21 -12.00 -22.48
N SER A 112 -4.92 -12.20 -21.39
CA SER A 112 -5.67 -13.43 -21.14
C SER A 112 -6.79 -13.67 -22.16
N ARG A 113 -7.39 -12.59 -22.67
CA ARG A 113 -8.41 -12.69 -23.75
C ARG A 113 -7.81 -13.10 -25.10
N LEU A 114 -6.55 -12.77 -25.32
CA LEU A 114 -5.82 -13.15 -26.55
C LEU A 114 -5.26 -14.57 -26.48
N SER A 115 -4.73 -14.98 -25.32
CA SER A 115 -4.06 -16.27 -25.15
C SER A 115 -5.03 -17.43 -24.79
N GLY A 116 -6.23 -17.12 -24.29
CA GLY A 116 -7.25 -18.10 -23.94
C GLY A 116 -6.74 -19.24 -23.06
N PRO A 117 -6.25 -18.99 -21.81
CA PRO A 117 -5.59 -20.02 -21.02
C PRO A 117 -6.52 -21.20 -20.77
N GLU A 118 -5.99 -22.40 -20.93
CA GLU A 118 -6.73 -23.64 -20.69
C GLU A 118 -7.16 -23.72 -19.20
N THR A 119 -8.40 -24.16 -18.97
CA THR A 119 -8.95 -24.35 -17.63
C THR A 119 -8.07 -25.28 -16.81
N GLY A 120 -7.75 -24.87 -15.60
CA GLY A 120 -6.88 -25.60 -14.69
C GLY A 120 -5.38 -25.49 -14.98
N SER A 121 -4.95 -24.68 -15.97
CA SER A 121 -3.53 -24.46 -16.24
C SER A 121 -2.88 -23.53 -15.21
N LEU A 122 -1.54 -23.58 -15.08
CA LEU A 122 -0.79 -22.59 -14.26
C LEU A 122 -0.92 -21.16 -14.81
N LEU A 123 -1.13 -21.02 -16.13
CA LEU A 123 -1.38 -19.72 -16.75
C LEU A 123 -2.73 -19.14 -16.31
N GLU A 124 -3.79 -19.95 -16.24
CA GLU A 124 -5.08 -19.53 -15.70
C GLU A 124 -4.94 -19.13 -14.23
N PHE A 125 -4.24 -19.93 -13.42
CA PHE A 125 -3.95 -19.58 -12.02
C PHE A 125 -3.23 -18.24 -11.91
N THR A 126 -2.14 -18.03 -12.68
CA THR A 126 -1.36 -16.80 -12.71
C THR A 126 -2.24 -15.59 -13.06
N THR A 127 -3.03 -15.71 -14.13
CA THR A 127 -3.95 -14.67 -14.59
C THR A 127 -4.96 -14.29 -13.50
N ARG A 128 -5.59 -15.29 -12.89
CA ARG A 128 -6.58 -15.08 -11.84
C ARG A 128 -5.98 -14.38 -10.63
N GLN A 129 -4.79 -14.79 -10.16
CA GLN A 129 -4.12 -14.16 -9.03
C GLN A 129 -3.70 -12.72 -9.37
N ALA A 130 -3.15 -12.49 -10.56
CA ALA A 130 -2.76 -11.16 -11.00
C ALA A 130 -3.96 -10.21 -11.10
N LEU A 131 -5.10 -10.65 -11.64
CA LEU A 131 -6.33 -9.88 -11.68
C LEU A 131 -6.88 -9.62 -10.28
N TRP A 132 -6.89 -10.63 -9.41
CA TRP A 132 -7.34 -10.48 -8.03
C TRP A 132 -6.55 -9.43 -7.28
N ILE A 133 -5.22 -9.51 -7.31
CA ILE A 133 -4.36 -8.59 -6.57
C ILE A 133 -4.45 -7.17 -7.16
N ASN A 134 -4.39 -7.01 -8.47
CA ASN A 134 -4.33 -5.68 -9.07
C ASN A 134 -5.68 -4.98 -9.15
N VAL A 135 -6.78 -5.72 -9.33
CA VAL A 135 -8.12 -5.13 -9.44
C VAL A 135 -8.82 -5.11 -8.09
N ALA A 136 -9.06 -6.28 -7.47
CA ALA A 136 -9.84 -6.32 -6.24
C ALA A 136 -9.10 -5.64 -5.09
N TRP A 137 -7.81 -5.93 -4.90
CA TRP A 137 -7.00 -5.27 -3.88
C TRP A 137 -6.75 -3.79 -4.19
N GLY A 138 -6.61 -3.43 -5.48
CA GLY A 138 -6.54 -2.03 -5.91
C GLY A 138 -7.81 -1.25 -5.54
N ILE A 139 -9.00 -1.84 -5.68
CA ILE A 139 -10.27 -1.25 -5.24
C ILE A 139 -10.31 -1.12 -3.72
N VAL A 140 -9.86 -2.14 -2.98
CA VAL A 140 -9.76 -2.08 -1.51
C VAL A 140 -8.86 -0.93 -1.07
N ASN A 141 -7.73 -0.71 -1.74
CA ASN A 141 -6.85 0.42 -1.44
C ASN A 141 -7.48 1.80 -1.68
N LEU A 142 -8.52 1.89 -2.48
CA LEU A 142 -9.27 3.13 -2.68
C LEU A 142 -10.38 3.37 -1.64
N LEU A 143 -10.60 2.43 -0.72
CA LEU A 143 -11.54 2.67 0.38
C LEU A 143 -11.06 3.84 1.25
N PRO A 144 -11.98 4.71 1.73
CA PRO A 144 -11.64 5.85 2.56
C PRO A 144 -11.28 5.42 4.00
N ILE A 145 -10.33 4.50 4.13
CA ILE A 145 -9.86 3.90 5.38
C ILE A 145 -8.35 4.06 5.48
N LEU A 146 -7.86 4.75 6.50
CA LEU A 146 -6.42 4.82 6.78
C LEU A 146 -5.89 3.45 7.30
N PRO A 147 -4.71 3.04 6.89
CA PRO A 147 -3.69 3.77 6.10
C PRO A 147 -3.76 3.54 4.59
N LEU A 148 -4.89 3.04 4.05
CA LEU A 148 -5.06 2.81 2.62
C LEU A 148 -5.00 4.13 1.82
N ASP A 149 -4.72 4.05 0.53
CA ASP A 149 -4.57 5.23 -0.33
C ASP A 149 -5.82 6.10 -0.40
N GLY A 150 -7.02 5.47 -0.46
CA GLY A 150 -8.30 6.18 -0.38
C GLY A 150 -8.50 6.91 0.95
N GLY A 151 -7.99 6.38 2.05
CA GLY A 151 -7.96 7.07 3.34
C GLY A 151 -7.09 8.32 3.33
N ARG A 152 -5.93 8.25 2.68
CA ARG A 152 -5.04 9.41 2.48
C ARG A 152 -5.67 10.46 1.57
N VAL A 153 -6.33 10.04 0.50
CA VAL A 153 -7.11 10.94 -0.38
C VAL A 153 -8.20 11.66 0.43
N LEU A 154 -8.97 10.93 1.25
CA LEU A 154 -9.99 11.52 2.11
C LEU A 154 -9.38 12.52 3.10
N GLU A 155 -8.28 12.15 3.77
CA GLU A 155 -7.60 13.03 4.73
C GLU A 155 -7.11 14.30 4.07
N SER A 156 -6.43 14.20 2.92
CA SER A 156 -5.89 15.35 2.18
C SER A 156 -6.99 16.27 1.68
N LEU A 157 -8.07 15.71 1.13
CA LEU A 157 -9.22 16.46 0.67
C LEU A 157 -9.93 17.20 1.82
N ALA A 158 -10.23 16.49 2.89
CA ALA A 158 -10.88 17.07 4.06
C ALA A 158 -10.01 18.13 4.74
N SER A 159 -8.68 17.91 4.77
CA SER A 159 -7.74 18.91 5.28
C SER A 159 -7.70 20.17 4.43
N ALA A 160 -7.77 20.03 3.09
CA ALA A 160 -7.81 21.18 2.18
C ALA A 160 -9.07 22.02 2.36
N LEU A 161 -10.22 21.36 2.63
CA LEU A 161 -11.52 22.03 2.74
C LEU A 161 -11.76 22.66 4.13
N ALA A 162 -11.34 22.00 5.21
CA ALA A 162 -11.69 22.40 6.57
C ALA A 162 -10.50 22.33 7.57
N GLY A 163 -9.27 22.26 7.08
CA GLY A 163 -8.05 22.26 7.90
C GLY A 163 -8.07 21.13 8.93
N ARG A 164 -7.75 21.46 10.19
CA ARG A 164 -7.70 20.49 11.30
C ARG A 164 -9.05 19.79 11.59
N ARG A 165 -10.17 20.51 11.39
CA ARG A 165 -11.51 19.92 11.59
C ARG A 165 -11.77 18.85 10.52
N GLY A 166 -11.45 19.17 9.27
CA GLY A 166 -11.57 18.22 8.15
C GLY A 166 -10.76 16.96 8.40
N ARG A 167 -9.51 17.09 8.84
CA ARG A 167 -8.65 15.94 9.19
C ARG A 167 -9.28 15.07 10.25
N ARG A 168 -9.79 15.64 11.36
CA ARG A 168 -10.48 14.87 12.39
C ARG A 168 -11.71 14.14 11.87
N VAL A 169 -12.51 14.77 11.02
CA VAL A 169 -13.68 14.13 10.40
C VAL A 169 -13.23 12.95 9.51
N ALA A 170 -12.18 13.11 8.71
CA ALA A 170 -11.64 12.03 7.89
C ALA A 170 -11.19 10.82 8.74
N HIS A 171 -10.48 11.07 9.83
CA HIS A 171 -10.05 10.00 10.75
C HIS A 171 -11.26 9.33 11.45
N GLY A 172 -12.30 10.09 11.83
CA GLY A 172 -13.53 9.54 12.37
C GLY A 172 -14.28 8.65 11.38
N ILE A 173 -14.41 9.08 10.13
CA ILE A 173 -14.99 8.28 9.04
C ILE A 173 -14.17 7.00 8.82
N SER A 174 -12.85 7.13 8.71
CA SER A 174 -11.95 6.00 8.55
C SER A 174 -12.09 4.98 9.69
N LEU A 175 -12.13 5.46 10.93
CA LEU A 175 -12.32 4.61 12.12
C LEU A 175 -13.65 3.84 12.06
N LEU A 176 -14.74 4.53 11.77
CA LEU A 176 -16.05 3.90 11.66
C LEU A 176 -16.10 2.84 10.58
N LEU A 177 -15.58 3.15 9.39
CA LEU A 177 -15.56 2.21 8.27
C LEU A 177 -14.65 1.00 8.56
N ALA A 178 -13.46 1.22 9.12
CA ALA A 178 -12.55 0.15 9.48
C ALA A 178 -13.13 -0.78 10.57
N ALA A 179 -13.76 -0.20 11.61
CA ALA A 179 -14.41 -0.96 12.67
C ALA A 179 -15.62 -1.75 12.15
N SER A 180 -16.43 -1.15 11.27
CA SER A 180 -17.56 -1.83 10.63
C SER A 180 -17.08 -2.98 9.74
N ALA A 181 -16.04 -2.76 8.92
CA ALA A 181 -15.43 -3.79 8.08
C ALA A 181 -14.88 -4.96 8.93
N ALA A 182 -14.20 -4.65 10.05
CA ALA A 182 -13.73 -5.65 10.98
C ALA A 182 -14.88 -6.47 11.58
N GLY A 183 -15.95 -5.82 12.02
CA GLY A 183 -17.14 -6.49 12.57
C GLY A 183 -17.79 -7.43 11.57
N ILE A 184 -17.99 -6.98 10.32
CA ILE A 184 -18.53 -7.80 9.23
C ILE A 184 -17.60 -8.99 8.93
N ALA A 185 -16.28 -8.76 8.87
CA ALA A 185 -15.32 -9.81 8.62
C ALA A 185 -15.34 -10.88 9.71
N PHE A 186 -15.41 -10.53 10.98
CA PHE A 186 -15.56 -11.50 12.06
C PHE A 186 -16.91 -12.22 12.03
N TYR A 187 -18.00 -11.53 11.74
CA TYR A 187 -19.31 -12.14 11.58
C TYR A 187 -19.32 -13.20 10.44
N THR A 188 -18.64 -12.88 9.33
CA THR A 188 -18.50 -13.80 8.19
C THR A 188 -17.36 -14.82 8.36
N ARG A 189 -16.77 -14.92 9.55
CA ARG A 189 -15.65 -15.81 9.90
C ARG A 189 -14.37 -15.57 9.09
N GLN A 190 -14.21 -14.41 8.51
CA GLN A 190 -13.00 -13.96 7.81
C GLN A 190 -12.02 -13.35 8.80
N VAL A 191 -11.47 -14.16 9.69
CA VAL A 191 -10.67 -13.73 10.86
C VAL A 191 -9.51 -12.82 10.43
N TRP A 192 -8.81 -13.16 9.34
CA TRP A 192 -7.68 -12.37 8.84
C TRP A 192 -8.09 -10.95 8.42
N LEU A 193 -9.20 -10.83 7.68
CA LEU A 193 -9.75 -9.52 7.30
C LEU A 193 -10.24 -8.73 8.52
N GLY A 194 -10.78 -9.42 9.53
CA GLY A 194 -11.16 -8.82 10.80
C GLY A 194 -9.96 -8.20 11.53
N ILE A 195 -8.84 -8.92 11.61
CA ILE A 195 -7.59 -8.44 12.21
C ILE A 195 -7.04 -7.24 11.44
N LEU A 196 -7.06 -7.29 10.10
CA LEU A 196 -6.64 -6.18 9.26
C LEU A 196 -7.52 -4.94 9.48
N GLY A 197 -8.83 -5.10 9.55
CA GLY A 197 -9.78 -4.03 9.84
C GLY A 197 -9.54 -3.40 11.22
N LEU A 198 -9.30 -4.20 12.27
CA LEU A 198 -8.94 -3.70 13.60
C LEU A 198 -7.62 -2.94 13.58
N TRP A 199 -6.64 -3.40 12.83
CA TRP A 199 -5.38 -2.69 12.68
C TRP A 199 -5.59 -1.31 12.01
N CYS A 200 -6.36 -1.23 10.92
CA CYS A 200 -6.73 0.04 10.28
C CYS A 200 -7.49 0.96 11.26
N ALA A 201 -8.43 0.40 12.03
CA ALA A 201 -9.17 1.14 13.04
C ALA A 201 -8.24 1.70 14.13
N SER A 202 -7.24 0.92 14.58
CA SER A 202 -6.27 1.36 15.58
C SER A 202 -5.41 2.54 15.09
N ILE A 203 -5.00 2.53 13.82
CA ILE A 203 -4.27 3.65 13.22
C ILE A 203 -5.16 4.90 13.17
N SER A 204 -6.39 4.76 12.68
CA SER A 204 -7.34 5.88 12.61
C SER A 204 -7.64 6.46 13.99
N TRP A 205 -7.77 5.61 15.01
CA TRP A 205 -7.95 6.03 16.40
C TRP A 205 -6.74 6.79 16.94
N GLN A 206 -5.53 6.31 16.73
CA GLN A 206 -4.29 6.98 17.15
C GLN A 206 -4.22 8.39 16.60
N HIS A 207 -4.46 8.55 15.30
CA HIS A 207 -4.45 9.87 14.65
C HIS A 207 -5.61 10.77 15.10
N TRP A 208 -6.80 10.19 15.36
CA TRP A 208 -7.95 10.94 15.83
C TRP A 208 -7.80 11.45 17.26
N SER A 209 -7.15 10.67 18.12
CA SER A 209 -6.96 10.96 19.55
C SER A 209 -5.74 11.86 19.84
N GLN A 210 -4.82 12.04 18.88
CA GLN A 210 -3.68 12.92 19.09
C GLN A 210 -4.13 14.38 19.22
N PRO A 211 -3.68 15.12 20.27
CA PRO A 211 -3.85 16.55 20.32
C PRO A 211 -3.26 17.19 19.06
N ALA A 212 -3.98 18.13 18.48
CA ALA A 212 -3.45 18.87 17.33
C ALA A 212 -2.12 19.54 17.77
N GLU A 213 -0.99 19.08 17.25
CA GLU A 213 0.30 19.73 17.48
C GLU A 213 0.16 21.23 17.18
N SER A 214 0.50 22.07 18.16
CA SER A 214 0.50 23.49 17.94
C SER A 214 1.58 23.82 16.90
N PRO A 215 1.36 24.80 15.99
CA PRO A 215 2.36 25.21 15.01
C PRO A 215 3.71 25.61 15.64
N VAL A 216 3.71 25.99 16.93
CA VAL A 216 4.88 26.33 17.72
C VAL A 216 5.70 25.09 18.08
N ALA A 217 5.07 23.94 18.37
CA ALA A 217 5.79 22.70 18.66
C ALA A 217 6.47 22.10 17.41
N ALA A 218 5.83 22.22 16.23
CA ALA A 218 6.43 21.80 14.97
C ALA A 218 7.63 22.69 14.54
N ALA A 219 7.61 23.97 14.91
CA ALA A 219 8.69 24.90 14.61
C ALA A 219 9.87 24.78 15.59
N THR A 220 9.65 24.26 16.80
CA THR A 220 10.68 24.07 17.83
C THR A 220 11.28 22.66 17.89
N ALA A 221 10.71 21.70 17.18
CA ALA A 221 11.35 20.41 16.94
C ALA A 221 12.48 20.63 15.91
N ALA A 222 13.62 21.11 16.40
CA ALA A 222 14.86 21.08 15.61
C ALA A 222 15.10 19.65 15.16
N PRO A 223 15.54 19.41 13.90
CA PRO A 223 15.90 18.07 13.47
C PRO A 223 16.96 17.54 14.43
N PRO A 224 16.85 16.26 14.89
CA PRO A 224 17.87 15.67 15.73
C PRO A 224 19.19 15.75 14.97
N ASP A 225 20.15 16.44 15.55
CA ASP A 225 21.55 16.62 15.19
C ASP A 225 21.94 16.20 13.75
N ALA A 226 22.04 17.19 12.87
CA ALA A 226 22.76 17.07 11.60
C ALA A 226 24.29 16.88 11.81
N GLY A 227 24.73 16.54 13.02
CA GLY A 227 26.12 16.46 13.42
C GLY A 227 26.79 15.11 13.24
N ASN A 228 26.10 14.04 12.84
CA ASN A 228 26.76 12.74 12.71
C ASN A 228 26.16 11.82 11.62
N ALA A 229 25.79 12.40 10.49
CA ALA A 229 25.56 11.60 9.28
C ALA A 229 26.93 11.30 8.64
N ALA A 230 27.62 10.31 9.18
CA ALA A 230 28.67 9.63 8.42
C ALA A 230 28.04 9.17 7.10
N THR A 231 28.50 9.75 6.00
CA THR A 231 28.19 9.33 4.64
C THR A 231 28.34 7.82 4.53
N PRO A 232 27.29 7.06 4.26
CA PRO A 232 27.47 5.64 3.92
C PRO A 232 28.13 5.59 2.55
N ALA A 233 29.34 5.04 2.52
CA ALA A 233 30.02 4.65 1.30
C ALA A 233 29.24 3.49 0.66
N TRP A 234 28.74 3.72 -0.53
CA TRP A 234 28.23 2.74 -1.47
C TRP A 234 28.43 3.16 -2.89
#